data_0b5efedce918a216dca57f90c31e4ad2
#
_entry.id   0b5efedce918a216dca57f90c31e4ad2
#
_cell.length_a   1.000
_cell.length_b   1.000
_cell.length_c   1.000
_cell.angle_alpha   90.00
_cell.angle_beta   90.00
_cell.angle_gamma   90.00
#
_symmetry.space_group_name_H-M   'P 1'
#
loop_
_entity.id
_entity.type
_entity.pdbx_description
1 polymer ?
#
loop_
_entity_poly.entity_id
_entity_poly.type
_entity_poly.pdbx_seq_one_letter_code
_entity_poly.pdbx_strand_id
1 'polypeptide(L)'
;YKAPVSSKVYSGDGELVNDFSSEKRIFVPYASIPKKIINSFLSAEDKNFFNHPGVDAKGVIRATKNNISNFLLSKRLEGASTITQQVAKNFLLSNEVTMNRKIKEAILAFRIERALSKERILELYLNEIYLGSGSYGIAAASLRYFDKPITDLDYVEAALLAALPKAPSRYN
;
A
#
# COMPACT_ATOMS: atom_id res chain seq x y z
N TYR A 1 10.06 11.78 8.03
CA TYR A 1 9.39 10.58 8.55
C TYR A 1 10.42 9.65 9.19
N LYS A 2 10.26 9.33 10.46
CA LYS A 2 11.01 8.26 11.13
C LYS A 2 10.06 7.08 11.26
N ALA A 3 10.39 5.97 10.60
CA ALA A 3 9.64 4.73 10.77
C ALA A 3 9.71 4.29 12.25
N PRO A 4 8.65 3.71 12.83
CA PRO A 4 8.70 3.13 14.16
C PRO A 4 9.82 2.10 14.23
N VAL A 5 10.68 2.22 15.26
CA VAL A 5 11.82 1.32 15.46
C VAL A 5 11.33 0.11 16.26
N SER A 6 11.61 -1.09 15.78
CA SER A 6 11.35 -2.30 16.54
C SER A 6 12.39 -2.48 17.64
N SER A 7 11.93 -2.78 18.87
CA SER A 7 12.82 -3.18 19.97
C SER A 7 12.96 -4.70 19.98
N LYS A 8 14.16 -5.17 19.67
CA LYS A 8 14.50 -6.59 19.70
C LYS A 8 15.38 -6.87 20.90
N VAL A 9 15.10 -7.94 21.63
CA VAL A 9 15.89 -8.42 22.75
C VAL A 9 16.61 -9.70 22.35
N TYR A 10 17.91 -9.71 22.54
CA TYR A 10 18.78 -10.84 22.26
C TYR A 10 19.32 -11.42 23.55
N SER A 11 19.52 -12.72 23.60
CA SER A 11 20.26 -13.42 24.67
C SER A 11 21.75 -13.10 24.60
N GLY A 12 22.50 -13.46 25.66
CA GLY A 12 23.94 -13.21 25.73
C GLY A 12 24.79 -13.94 24.66
N ASP A 13 24.24 -14.96 24.03
CA ASP A 13 24.78 -15.73 22.89
C ASP A 13 24.34 -15.21 21.52
N GLY A 14 23.54 -14.12 21.50
CA GLY A 14 23.09 -13.45 20.27
C GLY A 14 21.83 -14.04 19.65
N GLU A 15 21.14 -14.97 20.30
CA GLU A 15 19.84 -15.45 19.83
C GLU A 15 18.72 -14.42 20.10
N LEU A 16 17.78 -14.28 19.15
CA LEU A 16 16.63 -13.40 19.31
C LEU A 16 15.65 -14.01 20.32
N VAL A 17 15.59 -13.42 21.52
CA VAL A 17 14.68 -13.86 22.60
C VAL A 17 13.27 -13.37 22.36
N ASN A 18 13.11 -12.10 21.97
CA ASN A 18 11.80 -11.52 21.72
C ASN A 18 11.88 -10.29 20.81
N ASP A 19 10.82 -10.09 20.01
CA ASP A 19 10.61 -8.91 19.19
C ASP A 19 9.35 -8.18 19.70
N PHE A 20 9.55 -7.04 20.38
CA PHE A 20 8.49 -6.19 20.93
C PHE A 20 7.92 -5.21 19.91
N SER A 21 8.21 -5.39 18.63
CA SER A 21 7.61 -4.54 17.60
C SER A 21 6.11 -4.81 17.50
N SER A 22 5.31 -3.78 17.74
CA SER A 22 3.87 -3.79 17.46
C SER A 22 3.59 -3.83 15.95
N GLU A 23 4.56 -3.44 15.13
CA GLU A 23 4.50 -3.39 13.67
C GLU A 23 5.69 -4.14 13.07
N LYS A 24 5.42 -5.11 12.23
CA LYS A 24 6.46 -5.82 11.46
C LYS A 24 6.71 -5.06 10.17
N ARG A 25 7.95 -4.59 9.98
CA ARG A 25 8.41 -3.84 8.80
C ARG A 25 9.72 -4.41 8.30
N ILE A 26 9.80 -4.73 7.03
CA ILE A 26 11.02 -5.17 6.35
C ILE A 26 11.11 -4.37 5.07
N PHE A 27 12.13 -3.51 4.98
CA PHE A 27 12.33 -2.66 3.82
C PHE A 27 12.91 -3.45 2.65
N VAL A 28 12.33 -3.25 1.46
CA VAL A 28 12.80 -3.84 0.20
C VAL A 28 13.01 -2.73 -0.83
N PRO A 29 14.23 -2.56 -1.37
CA PRO A 29 14.48 -1.62 -2.46
C PRO A 29 13.66 -1.99 -3.71
N TYR A 30 13.22 -1.00 -4.47
CA TYR A 30 12.41 -1.20 -5.69
C TYR A 30 13.02 -2.22 -6.66
N ALA A 31 14.33 -2.14 -6.88
CA ALA A 31 15.05 -3.04 -7.76
C ALA A 31 14.98 -4.53 -7.34
N SER A 32 14.74 -4.80 -6.06
CA SER A 32 14.61 -6.16 -5.51
C SER A 32 13.16 -6.66 -5.47
N ILE A 33 12.17 -5.82 -5.83
CA ILE A 33 10.76 -6.21 -5.84
C ILE A 33 10.44 -6.93 -7.16
N PRO A 34 9.97 -8.19 -7.12
CA PRO A 34 9.61 -8.92 -8.33
C PRO A 34 8.50 -8.23 -9.13
N LYS A 35 8.63 -8.20 -10.46
CA LYS A 35 7.63 -7.59 -11.36
C LYS A 35 6.22 -8.14 -11.18
N LYS A 36 6.08 -9.42 -10.83
CA LYS A 36 4.78 -10.04 -10.54
C LYS A 36 4.04 -9.35 -9.39
N ILE A 37 4.74 -8.94 -8.34
CA ILE A 37 4.16 -8.20 -7.21
C ILE A 37 3.79 -6.78 -7.64
N ILE A 38 4.72 -6.07 -8.28
CA ILE A 38 4.46 -4.73 -8.82
C ILE A 38 3.20 -4.72 -9.68
N ASN A 39 3.11 -5.63 -10.65
CA ASN A 39 1.98 -5.72 -11.57
C ASN A 39 0.67 -6.08 -10.86
N SER A 40 0.70 -6.93 -9.83
CA SER A 40 -0.48 -7.29 -9.05
C SER A 40 -1.04 -6.06 -8.32
N PHE A 41 -0.19 -5.30 -7.63
CA PHE A 41 -0.61 -4.08 -6.92
C PHE A 41 -1.07 -2.98 -7.88
N LEU A 42 -0.37 -2.75 -8.99
CA LEU A 42 -0.80 -1.80 -10.03
C LEU A 42 -2.17 -2.19 -10.59
N SER A 43 -2.39 -3.46 -10.90
CA SER A 43 -3.64 -3.95 -11.45
C SER A 43 -4.81 -3.82 -10.48
N ALA A 44 -4.55 -4.02 -9.18
CA ALA A 44 -5.57 -3.94 -8.15
C ALA A 44 -5.91 -2.51 -7.74
N GLU A 45 -4.90 -1.63 -7.63
CA GLU A 45 -5.04 -0.32 -7.00
C GLU A 45 -4.98 0.84 -7.99
N ASP A 46 -4.10 0.78 -9.00
CA ASP A 46 -3.84 1.94 -9.87
C ASP A 46 -3.26 1.52 -11.23
N LYS A 47 -4.12 1.03 -12.12
CA LYS A 47 -3.71 0.53 -13.46
C LYS A 47 -2.97 1.57 -14.32
N ASN A 48 -3.28 2.84 -14.10
CA ASN A 48 -2.74 3.95 -14.88
C ASN A 48 -1.60 4.67 -14.15
N PHE A 49 -1.04 4.10 -13.10
CA PHE A 49 -0.06 4.73 -12.21
C PHE A 49 1.05 5.49 -12.94
N PHE A 50 1.63 4.90 -13.96
CA PHE A 50 2.73 5.52 -14.73
C PHE A 50 2.27 6.65 -15.67
N ASN A 51 0.96 6.84 -15.90
CA ASN A 51 0.43 7.75 -16.91
C ASN A 51 -0.26 9.00 -16.35
N HIS A 52 -0.40 9.12 -15.03
CA HIS A 52 -1.02 10.29 -14.40
C HIS A 52 -0.06 11.00 -13.43
N PRO A 53 -0.23 12.32 -13.19
CA PRO A 53 0.64 13.12 -12.34
C PRO A 53 0.20 13.12 -10.85
N GLY A 54 -0.18 11.97 -10.29
CA GLY A 54 -0.57 11.81 -8.89
C GLY A 54 -2.06 11.60 -8.65
N VAL A 55 -2.92 12.09 -9.54
CA VAL A 55 -4.38 11.87 -9.52
C VAL A 55 -4.82 11.37 -10.90
N ASP A 56 -5.52 10.24 -10.94
CA ASP A 56 -6.12 9.72 -12.18
C ASP A 56 -7.51 10.34 -12.40
N ALA A 57 -7.55 11.48 -13.09
CA ALA A 57 -8.81 12.15 -13.39
C ALA A 57 -9.78 11.27 -14.20
N LYS A 58 -9.27 10.47 -15.15
CA LYS A 58 -10.09 9.53 -15.92
C LYS A 58 -10.65 8.42 -15.03
N GLY A 59 -9.86 7.91 -14.13
CA GLY A 59 -10.26 6.92 -13.11
C GLY A 59 -11.34 7.47 -12.18
N VAL A 60 -11.20 8.72 -11.72
CA VAL A 60 -12.21 9.41 -10.90
C VAL A 60 -13.55 9.52 -11.63
N ILE A 61 -13.54 9.99 -12.88
CA ILE A 61 -14.77 10.11 -13.68
C ILE A 61 -15.43 8.74 -13.88
N ARG A 62 -14.65 7.72 -14.23
CA ARG A 62 -15.13 6.34 -14.38
C ARG A 62 -15.75 5.82 -13.09
N ALA A 63 -15.05 5.93 -11.98
CA ALA A 63 -15.53 5.47 -10.68
C ALA A 63 -16.79 6.21 -10.23
N THR A 64 -16.89 7.52 -10.47
CA THR A 64 -18.10 8.30 -10.17
C THR A 64 -19.29 7.76 -10.98
N LYS A 65 -19.11 7.52 -12.27
CA LYS A 65 -20.16 6.97 -13.15
C LYS A 65 -20.61 5.57 -12.70
N ASN A 66 -19.66 4.70 -12.40
CA ASN A 66 -19.93 3.34 -11.91
C ASN A 66 -20.58 3.36 -10.52
N ASN A 67 -20.19 4.28 -9.64
CA ASN A 67 -20.72 4.37 -8.30
C ASN A 67 -22.19 4.83 -8.25
N ILE A 68 -22.63 5.63 -9.19
CA ILE A 68 -24.08 5.96 -9.35
C ILE A 68 -24.85 4.68 -9.62
N SER A 69 -24.42 3.86 -10.58
CA SER A 69 -25.05 2.57 -10.89
C SER A 69 -24.92 1.56 -9.73
N ASN A 70 -23.74 1.48 -9.12
CA ASN A 70 -23.49 0.57 -8.00
C ASN A 70 -24.35 0.92 -6.77
N PHE A 71 -24.55 2.21 -6.50
CA PHE A 71 -25.42 2.68 -5.42
C PHE A 71 -26.88 2.21 -5.63
N LEU A 72 -27.40 2.37 -6.84
CA LEU A 72 -28.76 1.92 -7.21
C LEU A 72 -28.93 0.40 -7.11
N LEU A 73 -27.84 -0.36 -7.34
CA LEU A 73 -27.83 -1.82 -7.31
C LEU A 73 -27.35 -2.40 -5.97
N SER A 74 -27.19 -1.58 -4.93
CA SER A 74 -26.65 -1.97 -3.62
C SER A 74 -25.30 -2.71 -3.71
N LYS A 75 -24.49 -2.40 -4.71
CA LYS A 75 -23.15 -2.95 -4.93
C LYS A 75 -22.10 -2.11 -4.21
N ARG A 76 -20.92 -2.71 -3.98
CA ARG A 76 -19.78 -2.00 -3.38
C ARG A 76 -19.31 -0.86 -4.29
N LEU A 77 -19.06 0.31 -3.69
CA LEU A 77 -18.53 1.46 -4.40
C LEU A 77 -17.07 1.22 -4.84
N GLU A 78 -16.76 1.68 -6.07
CA GLU A 78 -15.41 1.62 -6.62
C GLU A 78 -14.54 2.75 -6.03
N GLY A 79 -13.35 2.42 -5.53
CA GLY A 79 -12.38 3.41 -5.10
C GLY A 79 -11.64 4.04 -6.29
N ALA A 80 -11.38 5.34 -6.21
CA ALA A 80 -10.65 6.09 -7.24
C ALA A 80 -9.36 6.74 -6.72
N SER A 81 -8.88 6.36 -5.54
CA SER A 81 -7.62 6.88 -4.98
C SER A 81 -6.43 6.20 -5.64
N THR A 82 -5.47 7.00 -6.10
CA THR A 82 -4.22 6.51 -6.69
C THR A 82 -3.23 6.04 -5.63
N ILE A 83 -2.21 5.28 -6.04
CA ILE A 83 -1.09 4.89 -5.18
C ILE A 83 -0.42 6.13 -4.57
N THR A 84 -0.17 7.18 -5.35
CA THR A 84 0.44 8.41 -4.85
C THR A 84 -0.42 9.12 -3.80
N GLN A 85 -1.74 9.12 -3.96
CA GLN A 85 -2.65 9.64 -2.94
C GLN A 85 -2.63 8.80 -1.66
N GLN A 86 -2.48 7.47 -1.76
CA GLN A 86 -2.34 6.60 -0.59
C GLN A 86 -1.01 6.85 0.14
N VAL A 87 0.09 7.07 -0.59
CA VAL A 87 1.37 7.51 0.00
C VAL A 87 1.20 8.85 0.73
N ALA A 88 0.60 9.85 0.08
CA ALA A 88 0.33 11.15 0.71
C ALA A 88 -0.48 11.02 2.00
N LYS A 89 -1.52 10.18 2.00
CA LYS A 89 -2.34 9.89 3.17
C LYS A 89 -1.52 9.25 4.30
N ASN A 90 -0.76 8.22 4.00
CA ASN A 90 -0.08 7.42 5.02
C ASN A 90 1.08 8.17 5.68
N PHE A 91 1.79 9.03 4.93
CA PHE A 91 2.98 9.71 5.44
C PHE A 91 2.73 11.11 5.99
N LEU A 92 1.72 11.82 5.48
CA LEU A 92 1.62 13.28 5.65
C LEU A 92 0.29 13.76 6.24
N LEU A 93 -0.70 12.89 6.40
CA LEU A 93 -2.04 13.31 6.82
C LEU A 93 -2.54 12.52 8.03
N SER A 94 -3.42 13.17 8.81
CA SER A 94 -4.17 12.55 9.90
C SER A 94 -5.23 11.57 9.38
N ASN A 95 -5.69 10.65 10.24
CA ASN A 95 -6.71 9.65 9.89
C ASN A 95 -8.15 10.20 9.80
N GLU A 96 -8.34 11.52 9.84
CA GLU A 96 -9.67 12.13 9.72
C GLU A 96 -10.29 11.88 8.35
N VAL A 97 -11.57 11.55 8.32
CA VAL A 97 -12.32 11.34 7.06
C VAL A 97 -13.08 12.62 6.72
N THR A 98 -12.41 13.60 6.11
CA THR A 98 -13.02 14.89 5.73
C THR A 98 -12.73 15.21 4.25
N MET A 99 -13.61 16.05 3.65
CA MET A 99 -13.37 16.55 2.29
C MET A 99 -12.09 17.40 2.21
N ASN A 100 -11.81 18.20 3.25
CA ASN A 100 -10.59 19.00 3.33
C ASN A 100 -9.34 18.11 3.29
N ARG A 101 -9.35 16.96 3.97
CA ARG A 101 -8.27 15.99 3.89
C ARG A 101 -8.11 15.46 2.47
N LYS A 102 -9.22 15.16 1.76
CA LYS A 102 -9.15 14.64 0.39
C LYS A 102 -8.56 15.64 -0.61
N ILE A 103 -8.83 16.93 -0.41
CA ILE A 103 -8.19 17.99 -1.21
C ILE A 103 -6.70 18.08 -0.90
N LYS A 104 -6.32 18.07 0.37
CA LYS A 104 -4.90 18.08 0.79
C LYS A 104 -4.15 16.86 0.22
N GLU A 105 -4.76 15.68 0.25
CA GLU A 105 -4.23 14.44 -0.31
C GLU A 105 -3.93 14.59 -1.82
N ALA A 106 -4.84 15.17 -2.59
CA ALA A 106 -4.65 15.42 -4.01
C ALA A 106 -3.50 16.43 -4.27
N ILE A 107 -3.46 17.55 -3.53
CA ILE A 107 -2.40 18.54 -3.65
C ILE A 107 -1.04 17.93 -3.31
N LEU A 108 -0.97 17.14 -2.23
CA LEU A 108 0.27 16.47 -1.83
C LEU A 108 0.70 15.41 -2.84
N ALA A 109 -0.25 14.68 -3.43
CA ALA A 109 0.06 13.73 -4.49
C ALA A 109 0.76 14.41 -5.68
N PHE A 110 0.29 15.56 -6.14
CA PHE A 110 0.98 16.34 -7.19
C PHE A 110 2.38 16.81 -6.76
N ARG A 111 2.57 17.20 -5.49
CA ARG A 111 3.89 17.61 -4.99
C ARG A 111 4.85 16.44 -4.90
N ILE A 112 4.38 15.28 -4.45
CA ILE A 112 5.18 14.03 -4.38
C ILE A 112 5.65 13.64 -5.78
N GLU A 113 4.77 13.65 -6.78
CA GLU A 113 5.12 13.31 -8.16
C GLU A 113 6.13 14.26 -8.81
N ARG A 114 6.18 15.50 -8.34
CA ARG A 114 7.22 16.46 -8.78
C ARG A 114 8.57 16.24 -8.10
N ALA A 115 8.56 15.67 -6.92
CA ALA A 115 9.76 15.51 -6.09
C ALA A 115 10.40 14.12 -6.20
N LEU A 116 9.61 13.09 -6.54
CA LEU A 116 10.05 11.70 -6.56
C LEU A 116 9.71 11.03 -7.90
N SER A 117 10.52 10.06 -8.31
CA SER A 117 10.21 9.22 -9.47
C SER A 117 9.06 8.25 -9.14
N LYS A 118 8.41 7.73 -10.17
CA LYS A 118 7.35 6.72 -10.05
C LYS A 118 7.81 5.48 -9.30
N GLU A 119 9.03 5.02 -9.60
CA GLU A 119 9.64 3.86 -8.94
C GLU A 119 9.82 4.12 -7.44
N ARG A 120 10.26 5.34 -7.07
CA ARG A 120 10.44 5.70 -5.65
C ARG A 120 9.11 5.81 -4.92
N ILE A 121 8.08 6.35 -5.55
CA ILE A 121 6.72 6.41 -4.98
C ILE A 121 6.18 5.00 -4.76
N LEU A 122 6.36 4.10 -5.73
CA LEU A 122 5.91 2.72 -5.62
C LEU A 122 6.71 1.93 -4.57
N GLU A 123 8.01 2.18 -4.44
CA GLU A 123 8.84 1.64 -3.37
C GLU A 123 8.29 2.03 -1.99
N LEU A 124 8.03 3.32 -1.79
CA LEU A 124 7.46 3.83 -0.54
C LEU A 124 6.10 3.17 -0.26
N TYR A 125 5.23 3.11 -1.26
CA TYR A 125 3.92 2.47 -1.14
C TYR A 125 4.04 1.02 -0.70
N LEU A 126 4.80 0.21 -1.44
CA LEU A 126 4.93 -1.23 -1.20
C LEU A 126 5.62 -1.60 0.12
N ASN A 127 6.42 -0.68 0.68
CA ASN A 127 7.06 -0.86 1.98
C ASN A 127 6.20 -0.39 3.16
N GLU A 128 5.18 0.47 2.93
CA GLU A 128 4.43 1.10 4.01
C GLU A 128 2.95 0.70 4.07
N ILE A 129 2.41 0.13 3.00
CA ILE A 129 0.99 -0.22 2.98
C ILE A 129 0.66 -1.26 4.05
N TYR A 130 -0.39 -1.01 4.84
CA TYR A 130 -0.90 -1.96 5.81
C TYR A 130 -1.64 -3.10 5.12
N LEU A 131 -1.22 -4.32 5.37
CA LEU A 131 -1.73 -5.52 4.74
C LEU A 131 -2.42 -6.49 5.73
N GLY A 132 -2.72 -6.00 6.93
CA GLY A 132 -3.37 -6.81 7.96
C GLY A 132 -2.38 -7.52 8.89
N SER A 133 -2.90 -8.15 9.95
CA SER A 133 -2.13 -8.93 10.94
C SER A 133 -0.87 -8.24 11.47
N GLY A 134 -0.92 -6.90 11.64
CA GLY A 134 0.24 -6.11 12.09
C GLY A 134 1.36 -5.99 11.04
N SER A 135 1.10 -6.38 9.78
CA SER A 135 2.12 -6.38 8.72
C SER A 135 2.04 -5.11 7.88
N TYR A 136 3.15 -4.37 7.86
CA TYR A 136 3.34 -3.18 7.05
C TYR A 136 4.36 -3.49 5.94
N GLY A 137 3.95 -3.28 4.70
CA GLY A 137 4.73 -3.59 3.51
C GLY A 137 4.67 -5.06 3.09
N ILE A 138 5.02 -5.24 1.81
CA ILE A 138 4.91 -6.55 1.12
C ILE A 138 5.78 -7.65 1.71
N ALA A 139 6.99 -7.31 2.21
CA ALA A 139 7.92 -8.30 2.72
C ALA A 139 7.46 -8.86 4.08
N ALA A 140 6.99 -7.99 4.98
CA ALA A 140 6.43 -8.43 6.25
C ALA A 140 5.16 -9.26 6.06
N ALA A 141 4.30 -8.85 5.13
CA ALA A 141 3.08 -9.59 4.79
C ALA A 141 3.38 -10.96 4.14
N SER A 142 4.37 -11.02 3.23
CA SER A 142 4.80 -12.27 2.60
C SER A 142 5.22 -13.31 3.63
N LEU A 143 6.07 -12.93 4.57
CA LEU A 143 6.49 -13.80 5.67
C LEU A 143 5.33 -14.16 6.59
N ARG A 144 4.43 -13.20 6.88
CA ARG A 144 3.32 -13.42 7.81
C ARG A 144 2.28 -14.38 7.28
N TYR A 145 1.93 -14.28 5.98
CA TYR A 145 0.84 -15.05 5.40
C TYR A 145 1.30 -16.34 4.72
N PHE A 146 2.52 -16.38 4.22
CA PHE A 146 3.01 -17.50 3.39
C PHE A 146 4.31 -18.12 3.90
N ASP A 147 4.96 -17.51 4.92
CA ASP A 147 6.29 -17.93 5.41
C ASP A 147 7.33 -18.00 4.28
N LYS A 148 7.25 -17.08 3.34
CA LYS A 148 8.12 -17.01 2.15
C LYS A 148 8.68 -15.62 1.93
N PRO A 149 9.91 -15.48 1.40
CA PRO A 149 10.40 -14.22 0.89
C PRO A 149 9.58 -13.80 -0.35
N ILE A 150 9.53 -12.50 -0.64
CA ILE A 150 8.75 -11.96 -1.78
C ILE A 150 9.17 -12.51 -3.15
N THR A 151 10.40 -12.99 -3.27
CA THR A 151 10.95 -13.60 -4.51
C THR A 151 10.25 -14.90 -4.86
N ASP A 152 9.82 -15.64 -3.84
CA ASP A 152 9.30 -17.01 -3.95
C ASP A 152 7.77 -17.06 -4.05
N LEU A 153 7.10 -15.90 -3.85
CA LEU A 153 5.65 -15.82 -4.02
C LEU A 153 5.27 -16.16 -5.46
N ASP A 154 4.21 -16.92 -5.62
CA ASP A 154 3.59 -17.13 -6.93
C ASP A 154 2.64 -15.98 -7.32
N TYR A 155 2.00 -16.07 -8.50
CA TYR A 155 1.06 -15.04 -8.95
C TYR A 155 -0.22 -14.96 -8.12
N VAL A 156 -0.68 -16.07 -7.56
CA VAL A 156 -1.90 -16.15 -6.75
C VAL A 156 -1.64 -15.48 -5.40
N GLU A 157 -0.51 -15.80 -4.77
CA GLU A 157 -0.06 -15.20 -3.52
C GLU A 157 0.17 -13.68 -3.66
N ALA A 158 0.82 -13.26 -4.75
CA ALA A 158 1.02 -11.85 -5.07
C ALA A 158 -0.32 -11.10 -5.28
N ALA A 159 -1.29 -11.72 -5.97
CA ALA A 159 -2.62 -11.14 -6.17
C ALA A 159 -3.42 -11.08 -4.87
N LEU A 160 -3.27 -12.06 -3.99
CA LEU A 160 -3.90 -12.04 -2.66
C LEU A 160 -3.37 -10.86 -1.84
N LEU A 161 -2.04 -10.67 -1.76
CA LEU A 161 -1.46 -9.51 -1.07
C LEU A 161 -1.97 -8.19 -1.66
N ALA A 162 -2.08 -8.09 -2.99
CA ALA A 162 -2.58 -6.89 -3.65
C ALA A 162 -4.08 -6.62 -3.42
N ALA A 163 -4.85 -7.61 -3.00
CA ALA A 163 -6.26 -7.44 -2.64
C ALA A 163 -6.47 -6.94 -1.20
N LEU A 164 -5.50 -7.15 -0.29
CA LEU A 164 -5.62 -6.82 1.14
C LEU A 164 -5.84 -5.33 1.42
N PRO A 165 -5.23 -4.35 0.72
CA PRO A 165 -5.44 -2.93 1.01
C PRO A 165 -6.90 -2.50 0.96
N LYS A 166 -7.72 -3.15 0.14
CA LYS A 166 -9.15 -2.84 0.00
C LYS A 166 -10.00 -3.25 1.21
N ALA A 167 -9.55 -4.22 1.98
CA ALA A 167 -10.29 -4.71 3.15
C ALA A 167 -9.35 -5.46 4.12
N PRO A 168 -8.34 -4.82 4.72
CA PRO A 168 -7.31 -5.49 5.50
C PRO A 168 -7.85 -6.24 6.72
N SER A 169 -8.96 -5.79 7.31
CA SER A 169 -9.60 -6.43 8.46
C SER A 169 -10.59 -7.55 8.09
N ARG A 170 -10.82 -7.79 6.81
CA ARG A 170 -11.81 -8.78 6.34
C ARG A 170 -11.19 -10.14 6.00
N TYR A 171 -9.86 -10.15 5.84
CA TYR A 171 -9.07 -11.32 5.46
C TYR A 171 -8.08 -11.74 6.56
N ASN A 172 -8.27 -11.21 7.78
CA ASN A 172 -7.58 -11.62 9.00
C ASN A 172 -8.33 -12.72 9.71
#